data_109f02950c78f74f62d5be05d2355ac1
#
_entry.id   109f02950c78f74f62d5be05d2355ac1
#
_cell.length_a   1.000
_cell.length_b   1.000
_cell.length_c   1.000
_cell.angle_alpha   90.00
_cell.angle_beta   90.00
_cell.angle_gamma   90.00
#
_symmetry.space_group_name_H-M   'P 1'
#
loop_
_entity.id
_entity.type
_entity.pdbx_description
1 polymer ?
#
loop_
_entity_poly.entity_id
_entity_poly.type
_entity_poly.pdbx_seq_one_letter_code
_entity_poly.pdbx_strand_id
1 'polypeptide(L)'
;MENDDISSKNNLNPQDQLNYKNKAKNLEFVKNNSNIKIPYFKEITFDDFENIEETLGKFSEQIIIRSNSSKEDTDETSSAGKFLSIGPIDKNDISLIKKSWNEVLQSYEKDDNNTVIFQDYVDGAKSVSVLTSYKVGTDSAYRTFSTYYGSQTDAVTSGRYNKIKNFFIHRSLDNLPEKFKEYYKFFKIQNQLENLFGNKQLDIEIVTDHKEEPLLLQVRPLMGKVIKKEPIMVERSVIDENVKRYKELIPTTDDRFGTNQIYSNMSDMNPAEMIGKKPDNIAFSLYRFMFTDTTWNKQRGEFGYRIYSGGKLMELFNNVAYINVNHSLNSFLTRNIKNETCEKIINYQLNKLETYPHLHDSIEFDISRSSYTFETDEKFGEEYKNIIDRKEIIQWHHDLIEIDSFNSSTLHKNNEIILDAFSKLDDSFQYLDKENIKFVRDNMALPFTHHSRLGFVYFAQLNNFLKNGVINEEEKQNLLLSVNSISTKMKQDAYRVKTGDISLNDFLSIYGHVRAGNYNLSSSNLKSNISFAESLINTSNEPIPSEPLKIDIFKKIDDYFNLNKISYTSENWVEMFQLAVSTRENSKFYYTKGIDGILNEVEEKDISDR
;
A
#
# COMPACT_ATOMS: atom_id res chain seq x y z
N MET A 1 -21.44 -65.29 -32.66
CA MET A 1 -20.65 -64.38 -33.48
C MET A 1 -20.83 -63.00 -32.84
N GLU A 2 -20.09 -62.85 -32.02
CA GLU A 2 -19.12 -61.93 -31.40
C GLU A 2 -19.08 -60.61 -32.14
N ASN A 3 -19.50 -59.56 -31.52
CA ASN A 3 -19.09 -58.18 -31.78
C ASN A 3 -18.57 -57.61 -30.48
N ASP A 4 -17.27 -57.40 -30.49
CA ASP A 4 -16.47 -56.88 -29.42
C ASP A 4 -16.87 -55.47 -29.05
N ASP A 5 -17.07 -55.33 -27.78
CA ASP A 5 -17.24 -54.10 -27.03
C ASP A 5 -15.88 -53.41 -26.88
N ILE A 6 -15.64 -52.32 -27.63
CA ILE A 6 -14.53 -51.37 -27.42
C ILE A 6 -15.12 -49.98 -27.29
N SER A 7 -15.60 -49.64 -26.11
CA SER A 7 -15.72 -48.24 -25.71
C SER A 7 -16.04 -48.09 -24.21
N SER A 8 -15.17 -48.52 -23.34
CA SER A 8 -15.12 -48.00 -21.98
C SER A 8 -13.96 -47.01 -21.86
N LYS A 9 -14.05 -45.86 -22.53
CA LYS A 9 -13.28 -44.69 -22.12
C LYS A 9 -13.93 -44.19 -20.84
N ASN A 10 -13.21 -44.37 -19.75
CA ASN A 10 -13.49 -43.82 -18.44
C ASN A 10 -13.89 -42.34 -18.51
N ASN A 11 -15.17 -42.05 -18.52
CA ASN A 11 -15.72 -40.74 -18.24
C ASN A 11 -15.60 -40.51 -16.72
N LEU A 12 -14.36 -40.32 -16.24
CA LEU A 12 -14.14 -39.76 -14.90
C LEU A 12 -14.66 -38.32 -14.92
N ASN A 13 -15.47 -38.00 -13.91
CA ASN A 13 -15.98 -36.66 -13.72
C ASN A 13 -14.80 -35.67 -13.70
N PRO A 14 -14.82 -34.55 -14.45
CA PRO A 14 -13.74 -33.54 -14.41
C PRO A 14 -13.34 -33.07 -13.01
N GLN A 15 -14.24 -33.24 -12.03
CA GLN A 15 -13.96 -32.90 -10.63
C GLN A 15 -12.98 -33.87 -9.94
N ASP A 16 -12.83 -35.10 -10.43
CA ASP A 16 -11.96 -36.11 -9.84
C ASP A 16 -10.53 -36.12 -10.44
N GLN A 17 -10.27 -35.29 -11.44
CA GLN A 17 -9.03 -35.30 -12.20
C GLN A 17 -7.93 -34.41 -11.62
N LEU A 18 -8.26 -33.38 -10.83
CA LEU A 18 -7.27 -32.55 -10.15
C LEU A 18 -6.77 -33.25 -8.89
N ASN A 19 -5.53 -33.73 -8.94
CA ASN A 19 -4.92 -34.40 -7.79
C ASN A 19 -4.30 -33.37 -6.85
N TYR A 20 -4.96 -33.10 -5.73
CA TYR A 20 -4.49 -32.16 -4.71
C TYR A 20 -3.10 -32.49 -4.14
N LYS A 21 -2.74 -33.77 -4.17
CA LYS A 21 -1.55 -34.30 -3.52
C LYS A 21 -0.38 -34.56 -4.49
N ASN A 22 -0.51 -34.26 -5.80
CA ASN A 22 0.54 -34.60 -6.75
C ASN A 22 0.62 -33.59 -7.91
N LYS A 23 1.62 -32.73 -7.85
CA LYS A 23 1.91 -31.69 -8.87
C LYS A 23 2.26 -32.31 -10.22
N ALA A 24 3.01 -33.41 -10.24
CA ALA A 24 3.41 -34.08 -11.47
C ALA A 24 2.19 -34.62 -12.24
N LYS A 25 1.24 -35.27 -11.55
CA LYS A 25 0.00 -35.77 -12.14
C LYS A 25 -0.87 -34.65 -12.71
N ASN A 26 -0.92 -33.50 -12.05
CA ASN A 26 -1.63 -32.33 -12.56
C ASN A 26 -1.01 -31.83 -13.88
N LEU A 27 0.32 -31.75 -13.96
CA LEU A 27 1.03 -31.36 -15.19
C LEU A 27 0.82 -32.40 -16.30
N GLU A 28 0.88 -33.69 -15.99
CA GLU A 28 0.63 -34.78 -16.95
C GLU A 28 -0.80 -34.73 -17.52
N PHE A 29 -1.78 -34.47 -16.65
CA PHE A 29 -3.17 -34.28 -17.07
C PHE A 29 -3.32 -33.09 -18.04
N VAL A 30 -2.71 -31.95 -17.74
CA VAL A 30 -2.70 -30.76 -18.63
C VAL A 30 -2.04 -31.09 -19.96
N LYS A 31 -0.86 -31.77 -19.94
CA LYS A 31 -0.12 -32.18 -21.13
C LYS A 31 -0.95 -33.07 -22.08
N ASN A 32 -1.72 -33.98 -21.52
CA ASN A 32 -2.52 -34.94 -22.27
C ASN A 32 -3.86 -34.37 -22.78
N ASN A 33 -4.36 -33.28 -22.17
CA ASN A 33 -5.69 -32.78 -22.47
C ASN A 33 -5.73 -31.32 -22.94
N SER A 34 -4.57 -30.70 -23.21
CA SER A 34 -4.50 -29.32 -23.70
C SER A 34 -3.29 -29.09 -24.59
N ASN A 35 -3.27 -27.93 -25.26
CA ASN A 35 -2.11 -27.47 -26.04
C ASN A 35 -1.21 -26.51 -25.26
N ILE A 36 -1.36 -26.43 -23.93
CA ILE A 36 -0.52 -25.58 -23.09
C ILE A 36 0.89 -26.15 -23.07
N LYS A 37 1.86 -25.29 -23.36
CA LYS A 37 3.28 -25.70 -23.38
C LYS A 37 3.78 -25.89 -21.95
N ILE A 38 4.45 -27.01 -21.71
CA ILE A 38 5.03 -27.40 -20.44
C ILE A 38 6.50 -27.78 -20.69
N PRO A 39 7.48 -27.26 -19.92
CA PRO A 39 8.86 -27.77 -20.00
C PRO A 39 8.88 -29.27 -19.74
N TYR A 40 9.81 -30.00 -20.37
CA TYR A 40 9.89 -31.44 -20.13
C TYR A 40 10.05 -31.71 -18.62
N PHE A 41 9.31 -32.66 -18.11
CA PHE A 41 9.36 -33.07 -16.71
C PHE A 41 9.15 -34.57 -16.56
N LYS A 42 9.65 -35.09 -15.43
CA LYS A 42 9.42 -36.47 -15.00
C LYS A 42 9.31 -36.52 -13.50
N GLU A 43 8.31 -37.25 -12.99
CA GLU A 43 8.23 -37.64 -11.59
C GLU A 43 9.26 -38.73 -11.35
N ILE A 44 10.09 -38.59 -10.32
CA ILE A 44 11.20 -39.49 -10.00
C ILE A 44 10.91 -40.11 -8.63
N THR A 45 10.85 -41.45 -8.60
CA THR A 45 10.76 -42.25 -7.37
C THR A 45 12.17 -42.59 -6.83
N PHE A 46 12.25 -43.21 -5.66
CA PHE A 46 13.52 -43.74 -5.16
C PHE A 46 14.14 -44.78 -6.09
N ASP A 47 13.33 -45.68 -6.66
CA ASP A 47 13.78 -46.71 -7.56
C ASP A 47 14.29 -46.13 -8.90
N ASP A 48 13.60 -45.10 -9.42
CA ASP A 48 14.04 -44.36 -10.64
C ASP A 48 15.39 -43.67 -10.42
N PHE A 49 15.68 -43.24 -9.19
CA PHE A 49 16.90 -42.49 -8.89
C PHE A 49 18.18 -43.34 -8.96
N GLU A 50 18.06 -44.64 -8.76
CA GLU A 50 19.22 -45.55 -8.88
C GLU A 50 19.73 -45.58 -10.34
N ASN A 51 18.85 -45.34 -11.34
CA ASN A 51 19.17 -45.32 -12.78
C ASN A 51 19.00 -43.91 -13.37
N ILE A 52 19.30 -42.87 -12.61
CA ILE A 52 19.02 -41.49 -12.96
C ILE A 52 19.69 -41.01 -14.25
N GLU A 53 20.88 -41.51 -14.55
CA GLU A 53 21.68 -41.11 -15.73
C GLU A 53 20.95 -41.36 -17.04
N GLU A 54 20.27 -42.50 -17.20
CA GLU A 54 19.46 -42.80 -18.38
C GLU A 54 18.27 -41.81 -18.49
N THR A 55 17.67 -41.50 -17.37
CA THR A 55 16.56 -40.53 -17.29
C THR A 55 17.00 -39.14 -17.71
N LEU A 56 18.16 -38.67 -17.22
CA LEU A 56 18.72 -37.35 -17.52
C LEU A 56 19.01 -37.11 -19.00
N GLY A 57 19.26 -38.18 -19.78
CA GLY A 57 19.48 -38.09 -21.24
C GLY A 57 18.32 -37.41 -22.00
N LYS A 58 17.11 -37.38 -21.46
CA LYS A 58 15.92 -36.75 -22.07
C LYS A 58 15.73 -35.27 -21.73
N PHE A 59 16.46 -34.77 -20.72
CA PHE A 59 16.35 -33.40 -20.28
C PHE A 59 17.26 -32.45 -21.06
N SER A 60 16.93 -31.16 -21.03
CA SER A 60 17.79 -30.06 -21.49
C SER A 60 19.08 -29.99 -20.66
N GLU A 61 19.99 -29.07 -20.99
CA GLU A 61 21.28 -28.96 -20.29
C GLU A 61 21.13 -28.61 -18.80
N GLN A 62 20.10 -27.86 -18.47
CA GLN A 62 19.83 -27.44 -17.07
C GLN A 62 18.47 -27.93 -16.61
N ILE A 63 18.42 -28.38 -15.37
CA ILE A 63 17.21 -28.89 -14.73
C ILE A 63 16.93 -28.15 -13.40
N ILE A 64 15.68 -28.22 -12.95
CA ILE A 64 15.26 -27.87 -11.61
C ILE A 64 14.64 -29.09 -10.94
N ILE A 65 14.99 -29.30 -9.67
CA ILE A 65 14.47 -30.37 -8.82
C ILE A 65 13.45 -29.76 -7.88
N ARG A 66 12.20 -30.25 -7.94
CA ARG A 66 11.05 -29.69 -7.21
C ARG A 66 10.40 -30.72 -6.30
N SER A 67 9.87 -30.25 -5.19
CA SER A 67 9.07 -31.07 -4.27
C SER A 67 7.79 -31.61 -4.91
N ASN A 68 7.39 -32.82 -4.53
CA ASN A 68 6.13 -33.46 -4.91
C ASN A 68 5.61 -34.31 -3.74
N SER A 69 5.44 -33.69 -2.57
CA SER A 69 4.97 -34.38 -1.37
C SER A 69 3.45 -34.50 -1.33
N SER A 70 2.95 -35.63 -0.85
CA SER A 70 1.52 -35.86 -0.61
C SER A 70 0.93 -35.01 0.53
N LYS A 71 1.81 -34.39 1.36
CA LYS A 71 1.43 -33.56 2.52
C LYS A 71 1.68 -32.07 2.30
N GLU A 72 2.08 -31.67 1.08
CA GLU A 72 2.44 -30.28 0.80
C GLU A 72 1.26 -29.33 0.95
N ASP A 73 0.08 -29.75 0.50
CA ASP A 73 -1.16 -28.98 0.61
C ASP A 73 -2.22 -29.80 1.33
N THR A 74 -2.72 -29.29 2.45
CA THR A 74 -3.88 -29.83 3.16
C THR A 74 -5.11 -28.96 2.91
N ASP A 75 -6.31 -29.47 3.15
CA ASP A 75 -7.57 -28.73 2.91
C ASP A 75 -7.69 -27.41 3.68
N GLU A 76 -6.90 -27.22 4.74
CA GLU A 76 -6.98 -26.06 5.63
C GLU A 76 -5.78 -25.12 5.55
N THR A 77 -4.59 -25.59 5.09
CA THR A 77 -3.36 -24.79 5.07
C THR A 77 -2.56 -24.97 3.81
N SER A 78 -2.12 -23.84 3.21
CA SER A 78 -1.10 -23.84 2.17
C SER A 78 0.28 -23.80 2.81
N SER A 79 1.12 -24.77 2.47
CA SER A 79 2.54 -24.80 2.89
C SER A 79 3.46 -24.15 1.86
N ALA A 80 2.96 -23.19 1.07
CA ALA A 80 3.74 -22.47 0.07
C ALA A 80 5.03 -21.89 0.68
N GLY A 81 6.17 -22.25 0.09
CA GLY A 81 7.50 -21.80 0.53
C GLY A 81 8.17 -22.64 1.64
N LYS A 82 7.50 -23.69 2.17
CA LYS A 82 8.13 -24.61 3.13
C LYS A 82 8.98 -25.70 2.45
N PHE A 83 8.64 -26.09 1.21
CA PHE A 83 9.29 -27.17 0.48
C PHE A 83 10.24 -26.62 -0.57
N LEU A 84 11.38 -27.27 -0.73
CA LEU A 84 12.48 -26.78 -1.56
C LEU A 84 12.24 -27.04 -3.05
N SER A 85 12.69 -26.07 -3.85
CA SER A 85 12.97 -26.25 -5.28
C SER A 85 14.41 -25.77 -5.52
N ILE A 86 15.24 -26.63 -6.12
CA ILE A 86 16.68 -26.37 -6.29
C ILE A 86 17.02 -26.42 -7.79
N GLY A 87 17.58 -25.35 -8.30
CA GLY A 87 18.00 -25.17 -9.69
C GLY A 87 18.42 -23.72 -9.98
N PRO A 88 19.06 -23.44 -11.13
CA PRO A 88 19.41 -24.40 -12.18
C PRO A 88 20.56 -25.32 -11.79
N ILE A 89 20.51 -26.57 -12.26
CA ILE A 89 21.53 -27.59 -12.06
C ILE A 89 21.93 -28.15 -13.43
N ASP A 90 23.22 -28.23 -13.75
CA ASP A 90 23.69 -28.92 -14.94
C ASP A 90 23.34 -30.42 -14.84
N LYS A 91 22.65 -30.97 -15.86
CA LYS A 91 22.23 -32.37 -15.86
C LYS A 91 23.39 -33.36 -15.80
N ASN A 92 24.60 -32.93 -16.14
CA ASN A 92 25.81 -33.74 -16.11
C ASN A 92 26.50 -33.70 -14.72
N ASP A 93 26.12 -32.79 -13.81
CA ASP A 93 26.64 -32.75 -12.44
C ASP A 93 25.86 -33.71 -11.53
N ILE A 94 26.14 -34.99 -11.70
CA ILE A 94 25.49 -36.07 -10.94
C ILE A 94 25.70 -35.89 -9.41
N SER A 95 26.83 -35.31 -8.98
CA SER A 95 27.11 -35.07 -7.58
C SER A 95 26.16 -34.03 -6.99
N LEU A 96 25.99 -32.91 -7.69
CA LEU A 96 25.06 -31.84 -7.30
C LEU A 96 23.61 -32.31 -7.35
N ILE A 97 23.25 -33.09 -8.36
CA ILE A 97 21.91 -33.69 -8.49
C ILE A 97 21.60 -34.57 -7.28
N LYS A 98 22.51 -35.47 -6.89
CA LYS A 98 22.35 -36.33 -5.70
C LYS A 98 22.22 -35.53 -4.42
N LYS A 99 23.02 -34.48 -4.28
CA LYS A 99 22.95 -33.58 -3.12
C LYS A 99 21.59 -32.87 -3.08
N SER A 100 21.17 -32.25 -4.17
CA SER A 100 19.92 -31.50 -4.28
C SER A 100 18.68 -32.39 -4.12
N TRP A 101 18.70 -33.61 -4.64
CA TRP A 101 17.68 -34.62 -4.40
C TRP A 101 17.52 -34.89 -2.90
N ASN A 102 18.60 -35.15 -2.20
CA ASN A 102 18.57 -35.42 -0.76
C ASN A 102 18.05 -34.19 0.04
N GLU A 103 18.47 -32.98 -0.34
CA GLU A 103 18.02 -31.75 0.31
C GLU A 103 16.49 -31.53 0.13
N VAL A 104 15.98 -31.78 -1.07
CA VAL A 104 14.53 -31.68 -1.35
C VAL A 104 13.78 -32.73 -0.54
N LEU A 105 14.25 -33.97 -0.49
CA LEU A 105 13.62 -35.04 0.31
C LEU A 105 13.67 -34.76 1.82
N GLN A 106 14.75 -34.18 2.32
CA GLN A 106 14.87 -33.81 3.72
C GLN A 106 13.92 -32.66 4.13
N SER A 107 13.42 -31.89 3.16
CA SER A 107 12.41 -30.88 3.40
C SER A 107 11.00 -31.46 3.66
N TYR A 108 10.81 -32.75 3.43
CA TYR A 108 9.57 -33.47 3.67
C TYR A 108 9.52 -34.08 5.06
N GLU A 109 8.31 -34.22 5.59
CA GLU A 109 8.08 -35.22 6.65
C GLU A 109 8.22 -36.60 6.00
N LYS A 110 8.85 -37.55 6.71
CA LYS A 110 9.05 -38.91 6.20
C LYS A 110 7.73 -39.56 5.81
N ASP A 111 7.57 -39.83 4.54
CA ASP A 111 6.43 -40.57 3.95
C ASP A 111 6.99 -41.31 2.72
N ASP A 112 6.81 -42.64 2.67
CA ASP A 112 7.33 -43.49 1.60
C ASP A 112 6.70 -43.23 0.22
N ASN A 113 5.59 -42.47 0.18
CA ASN A 113 4.91 -42.06 -1.04
C ASN A 113 5.40 -40.73 -1.62
N ASN A 114 6.36 -40.06 -1.00
CA ASN A 114 6.90 -38.81 -1.50
C ASN A 114 7.78 -39.06 -2.71
N THR A 115 7.58 -38.28 -3.77
CA THR A 115 8.38 -38.28 -4.99
C THR A 115 8.97 -36.89 -5.23
N VAL A 116 9.79 -36.75 -6.25
CA VAL A 116 10.42 -35.48 -6.66
C VAL A 116 10.16 -35.26 -8.14
N ILE A 117 9.96 -34.02 -8.56
CA ILE A 117 9.83 -33.66 -9.96
C ILE A 117 11.18 -33.14 -10.47
N PHE A 118 11.71 -33.75 -11.52
CA PHE A 118 12.74 -33.15 -12.34
C PHE A 118 12.06 -32.45 -13.50
N GLN A 119 12.43 -31.21 -13.76
CA GLN A 119 11.84 -30.40 -14.82
C GLN A 119 12.95 -29.62 -15.54
N ASP A 120 12.86 -29.47 -16.86
CA ASP A 120 13.75 -28.61 -17.63
C ASP A 120 13.72 -27.18 -17.05
N TYR A 121 14.90 -26.63 -16.78
CA TYR A 121 15.02 -25.24 -16.38
C TYR A 121 14.86 -24.32 -17.60
N VAL A 122 14.05 -23.28 -17.47
CA VAL A 122 13.83 -22.31 -18.54
C VAL A 122 14.85 -21.20 -18.42
N ASP A 123 15.97 -21.36 -19.10
CA ASP A 123 17.01 -20.35 -19.15
C ASP A 123 16.58 -19.12 -19.97
N GLY A 124 17.08 -17.93 -19.59
CA GLY A 124 16.77 -16.68 -20.28
C GLY A 124 15.30 -16.26 -20.18
N ALA A 125 14.60 -16.70 -19.14
CA ALA A 125 13.22 -16.29 -18.88
C ALA A 125 13.07 -14.76 -18.86
N LYS A 126 12.00 -14.25 -19.47
CA LYS A 126 11.68 -12.82 -19.52
C LYS A 126 10.79 -12.39 -18.35
N SER A 127 9.91 -13.27 -17.91
CA SER A 127 9.06 -13.02 -16.75
C SER A 127 8.67 -14.31 -16.06
N VAL A 128 8.34 -14.18 -14.78
CA VAL A 128 7.77 -15.23 -13.95
C VAL A 128 6.47 -14.73 -13.38
N SER A 129 5.40 -15.51 -13.46
CA SER A 129 4.07 -15.12 -13.03
C SER A 129 3.42 -16.20 -12.17
N VAL A 130 2.76 -15.76 -11.11
CA VAL A 130 1.82 -16.58 -10.34
C VAL A 130 0.42 -16.04 -10.58
N LEU A 131 -0.48 -16.94 -11.02
CA LEU A 131 -1.87 -16.62 -11.32
C LEU A 131 -2.76 -17.37 -10.35
N THR A 132 -3.69 -16.67 -9.70
CA THR A 132 -4.67 -17.33 -8.84
C THR A 132 -6.08 -17.10 -9.33
N SER A 133 -6.95 -18.12 -9.19
CA SER A 133 -8.36 -18.02 -9.59
C SER A 133 -9.14 -17.02 -8.75
N TYR A 134 -8.68 -16.74 -7.51
CA TYR A 134 -9.26 -15.78 -6.58
C TYR A 134 -8.15 -15.07 -5.81
N LYS A 135 -8.44 -13.85 -5.35
CA LYS A 135 -7.52 -13.09 -4.49
C LYS A 135 -7.45 -13.75 -3.11
N VAL A 136 -6.29 -14.33 -2.79
CA VAL A 136 -6.05 -15.02 -1.51
C VAL A 136 -6.30 -14.08 -0.32
N GLY A 137 -6.89 -14.63 0.74
CA GLY A 137 -7.18 -13.89 1.97
C GLY A 137 -8.37 -12.93 1.89
N THR A 138 -9.17 -12.98 0.81
CA THR A 138 -10.40 -12.19 0.66
C THR A 138 -11.55 -13.06 0.18
N ASP A 139 -12.79 -12.56 0.39
CA ASP A 139 -14.00 -13.18 -0.20
C ASP A 139 -14.30 -12.61 -1.61
N SER A 140 -13.36 -11.86 -2.19
CA SER A 140 -13.56 -11.12 -3.44
C SER A 140 -13.25 -11.97 -4.67
N ALA A 141 -14.13 -11.90 -5.65
CA ALA A 141 -14.09 -12.70 -6.86
C ALA A 141 -13.12 -12.14 -7.94
N TYR A 142 -11.90 -11.80 -7.55
CA TYR A 142 -10.87 -11.34 -8.47
C TYR A 142 -9.83 -12.43 -8.73
N ARG A 143 -9.56 -12.71 -10.00
CA ARG A 143 -8.32 -13.39 -10.43
C ARG A 143 -7.13 -12.48 -10.15
N THR A 144 -5.99 -13.04 -9.77
CA THR A 144 -4.76 -12.27 -9.61
C THR A 144 -3.68 -12.73 -10.57
N PHE A 145 -2.90 -11.76 -11.03
CA PHE A 145 -1.66 -11.98 -11.80
C PHE A 145 -0.56 -11.23 -11.08
N SER A 146 0.39 -11.96 -10.51
CA SER A 146 1.58 -11.42 -9.88
C SER A 146 2.77 -11.75 -10.77
N THR A 147 3.35 -10.74 -11.43
CA THR A 147 4.40 -10.93 -12.44
C THR A 147 5.67 -10.20 -12.04
N TYR A 148 6.79 -10.91 -12.08
CA TYR A 148 8.14 -10.36 -12.02
C TYR A 148 8.76 -10.41 -13.41
N TYR A 149 9.33 -9.29 -13.87
CA TYR A 149 10.06 -9.22 -15.14
C TYR A 149 11.55 -9.43 -14.88
N GLY A 150 12.05 -10.61 -15.23
CA GLY A 150 13.41 -11.06 -15.00
C GLY A 150 13.52 -12.59 -15.03
N SER A 151 14.73 -13.10 -14.89
CA SER A 151 15.03 -14.53 -15.05
C SER A 151 14.90 -15.36 -13.77
N GLN A 152 14.72 -14.75 -12.60
CA GLN A 152 14.61 -15.47 -11.33
C GLN A 152 13.25 -16.15 -11.20
N THR A 153 13.23 -17.46 -11.31
CA THR A 153 11.99 -18.27 -11.35
C THR A 153 11.26 -18.33 -9.99
N ASP A 154 11.95 -18.04 -8.89
CA ASP A 154 11.37 -17.98 -7.55
C ASP A 154 10.96 -16.56 -7.11
N ALA A 155 11.11 -15.57 -7.97
CA ALA A 155 10.96 -14.16 -7.59
C ALA A 155 9.59 -13.82 -7.00
N VAL A 156 8.51 -14.41 -7.52
CA VAL A 156 7.14 -14.13 -7.05
C VAL A 156 6.82 -14.91 -5.78
N THR A 157 7.31 -16.14 -5.65
CA THR A 157 6.97 -17.05 -4.53
C THR A 157 7.86 -16.85 -3.30
N SER A 158 9.10 -16.39 -3.50
CA SER A 158 10.07 -16.19 -2.40
C SER A 158 9.81 -14.96 -1.53
N GLY A 159 9.04 -13.98 -2.02
CA GLY A 159 8.80 -12.71 -1.34
C GLY A 159 10.03 -11.80 -1.19
N ARG A 160 11.15 -12.12 -1.85
CA ARG A 160 12.42 -11.38 -1.72
C ARG A 160 12.56 -10.18 -2.65
N TYR A 161 11.66 -10.05 -3.62
CA TYR A 161 11.76 -9.07 -4.70
C TYR A 161 10.62 -8.06 -4.63
N ASN A 162 10.95 -6.77 -4.64
CA ASN A 162 9.99 -5.66 -4.51
C ASN A 162 9.42 -5.15 -5.83
N LYS A 163 9.88 -5.69 -6.98
CA LYS A 163 9.43 -5.24 -8.32
C LYS A 163 8.39 -6.18 -8.93
N ILE A 164 7.44 -6.67 -8.13
CA ILE A 164 6.35 -7.52 -8.60
C ILE A 164 5.20 -6.63 -9.03
N LYS A 165 4.75 -6.76 -10.29
CA LYS A 165 3.53 -6.11 -10.76
C LYS A 165 2.34 -7.01 -10.46
N ASN A 166 1.36 -6.46 -9.74
CA ASN A 166 0.11 -7.14 -9.44
C ASN A 166 -1.02 -6.57 -10.31
N PHE A 167 -1.79 -7.47 -10.91
CA PHE A 167 -2.94 -7.15 -11.72
C PHE A 167 -4.14 -7.98 -11.29
N PHE A 168 -5.32 -7.36 -11.19
CA PHE A 168 -6.53 -7.99 -10.71
C PHE A 168 -7.63 -7.92 -11.76
N ILE A 169 -8.32 -9.04 -12.01
CA ILE A 169 -9.40 -9.14 -12.99
C ILE A 169 -10.62 -9.73 -12.30
N HIS A 170 -11.74 -9.02 -12.33
CA HIS A 170 -12.99 -9.57 -11.83
C HIS A 170 -13.42 -10.78 -12.66
N ARG A 171 -13.82 -11.87 -12.01
CA ARG A 171 -14.15 -13.16 -12.66
C ARG A 171 -15.33 -13.10 -13.63
N SER A 172 -16.19 -12.07 -13.55
CA SER A 172 -17.28 -11.86 -14.52
C SER A 172 -16.82 -11.33 -15.89
N LEU A 173 -15.52 -11.01 -16.06
CA LEU A 173 -15.00 -10.55 -17.35
C LEU A 173 -14.59 -11.75 -18.20
N ASP A 174 -15.15 -11.83 -19.41
CA ASP A 174 -14.84 -12.84 -20.41
C ASP A 174 -13.61 -12.46 -21.25
N ASN A 175 -13.31 -11.16 -21.36
CA ASN A 175 -12.19 -10.64 -22.12
C ASN A 175 -11.50 -9.48 -21.39
N LEU A 176 -10.20 -9.30 -21.66
CA LEU A 176 -9.45 -8.16 -21.17
C LEU A 176 -9.61 -6.93 -22.07
N PRO A 177 -9.69 -5.71 -21.50
CA PRO A 177 -9.54 -4.49 -22.26
C PRO A 177 -8.18 -4.40 -22.98
N GLU A 178 -8.13 -3.74 -24.15
CA GLU A 178 -6.93 -3.64 -25.00
C GLU A 178 -5.70 -3.08 -24.26
N LYS A 179 -5.90 -2.15 -23.31
CA LYS A 179 -4.80 -1.62 -22.50
C LYS A 179 -4.07 -2.64 -21.64
N PHE A 180 -4.62 -3.85 -21.48
CA PHE A 180 -4.04 -4.96 -20.73
C PHE A 180 -3.63 -6.13 -21.63
N LYS A 181 -3.39 -5.88 -22.92
CA LYS A 181 -3.01 -6.91 -23.90
C LYS A 181 -1.78 -7.73 -23.51
N GLU A 182 -0.86 -7.16 -22.74
CA GLU A 182 0.33 -7.87 -22.22
C GLU A 182 -0.03 -9.09 -21.36
N TYR A 183 -1.18 -9.04 -20.66
CA TYR A 183 -1.68 -10.14 -19.82
C TYR A 183 -2.59 -11.11 -20.56
N TYR A 184 -2.87 -10.89 -21.84
CA TYR A 184 -3.86 -11.67 -22.59
C TYR A 184 -3.47 -13.17 -22.71
N LYS A 185 -2.18 -13.46 -22.91
CA LYS A 185 -1.68 -14.83 -22.97
C LYS A 185 -1.91 -15.57 -21.65
N PHE A 186 -1.63 -14.93 -20.51
CA PHE A 186 -1.85 -15.48 -19.17
C PHE A 186 -3.34 -15.70 -18.87
N PHE A 187 -4.16 -14.70 -19.19
CA PHE A 187 -5.61 -14.79 -19.02
C PHE A 187 -6.21 -15.97 -19.80
N LYS A 188 -5.74 -16.18 -21.03
CA LYS A 188 -6.17 -17.29 -21.89
C LYS A 188 -5.79 -18.66 -21.30
N ILE A 189 -4.56 -18.80 -20.81
CA ILE A 189 -4.09 -20.03 -20.17
C ILE A 189 -4.89 -20.29 -18.88
N GLN A 190 -5.10 -19.30 -18.04
CA GLN A 190 -5.88 -19.45 -16.82
C GLN A 190 -7.31 -19.91 -17.12
N ASN A 191 -7.99 -19.30 -18.10
CA ASN A 191 -9.33 -19.74 -18.52
C ASN A 191 -9.33 -21.18 -19.03
N GLN A 192 -8.34 -21.57 -19.82
CA GLN A 192 -8.22 -22.94 -20.32
C GLN A 192 -8.03 -23.94 -19.17
N LEU A 193 -7.16 -23.63 -18.21
CA LEU A 193 -6.93 -24.49 -17.04
C LEU A 193 -8.15 -24.56 -16.13
N GLU A 194 -8.80 -23.44 -15.83
CA GLU A 194 -10.03 -23.42 -15.02
C GLU A 194 -11.12 -24.29 -15.67
N ASN A 195 -11.32 -24.18 -16.98
CA ASN A 195 -12.28 -25.01 -17.73
C ASN A 195 -11.87 -26.49 -17.72
N LEU A 196 -10.59 -26.79 -17.94
CA LEU A 196 -10.05 -28.16 -17.96
C LEU A 196 -10.27 -28.87 -16.63
N PHE A 197 -10.12 -28.16 -15.52
CA PHE A 197 -10.33 -28.67 -14.16
C PHE A 197 -11.75 -28.41 -13.60
N GLY A 198 -12.75 -28.21 -14.45
CA GLY A 198 -14.14 -28.07 -14.04
C GLY A 198 -14.44 -26.84 -13.23
N ASN A 199 -13.81 -25.71 -13.53
CA ASN A 199 -13.94 -24.41 -12.85
C ASN A 199 -13.48 -24.41 -11.39
N LYS A 200 -12.58 -25.33 -11.02
CA LYS A 200 -11.94 -25.29 -9.69
C LYS A 200 -11.07 -24.04 -9.53
N GLN A 201 -10.84 -23.67 -8.28
CA GLN A 201 -9.92 -22.60 -7.92
C GLN A 201 -8.48 -23.10 -8.08
N LEU A 202 -7.68 -22.39 -8.83
CA LEU A 202 -6.32 -22.79 -9.19
C LEU A 202 -5.28 -21.77 -8.74
N ASP A 203 -4.13 -22.30 -8.36
CA ASP A 203 -2.84 -21.60 -8.22
C ASP A 203 -1.92 -22.12 -9.32
N ILE A 204 -1.40 -21.20 -10.16
CA ILE A 204 -0.75 -21.51 -11.44
C ILE A 204 0.57 -20.75 -11.50
N GLU A 205 1.67 -21.46 -11.76
CA GLU A 205 2.97 -20.85 -11.99
C GLU A 205 3.32 -20.93 -13.48
N ILE A 206 3.64 -19.78 -14.08
CA ILE A 206 4.00 -19.64 -15.50
C ILE A 206 5.30 -18.86 -15.60
N VAL A 207 6.15 -19.27 -16.53
CA VAL A 207 7.32 -18.51 -16.97
C VAL A 207 7.17 -18.17 -18.44
N THR A 208 7.65 -16.99 -18.87
CA THR A 208 7.80 -16.70 -20.30
C THR A 208 9.24 -16.93 -20.73
N ASP A 209 9.43 -17.66 -21.82
CA ASP A 209 10.75 -17.92 -22.38
C ASP A 209 11.35 -16.66 -23.06
N HIS A 210 12.52 -16.82 -23.67
CA HIS A 210 13.20 -15.75 -24.42
C HIS A 210 12.42 -15.22 -25.63
N LYS A 211 11.42 -15.96 -26.13
CA LYS A 211 10.49 -15.57 -27.21
C LYS A 211 9.17 -15.01 -26.70
N GLU A 212 9.08 -14.77 -25.39
CA GLU A 212 7.85 -14.33 -24.71
C GLU A 212 6.68 -15.34 -24.82
N GLU A 213 6.99 -16.62 -25.05
CA GLU A 213 5.98 -17.68 -25.00
C GLU A 213 5.79 -18.18 -23.58
N PRO A 214 4.55 -18.27 -23.09
CA PRO A 214 4.26 -18.76 -21.76
C PRO A 214 4.40 -20.28 -21.68
N LEU A 215 5.09 -20.74 -20.64
CA LEU A 215 5.31 -22.14 -20.29
C LEU A 215 4.76 -22.39 -18.89
N LEU A 216 3.90 -23.40 -18.74
CA LEU A 216 3.32 -23.78 -17.45
C LEU A 216 4.36 -24.56 -16.63
N LEU A 217 4.71 -24.05 -15.45
CA LEU A 217 5.63 -24.72 -14.53
C LEU A 217 4.90 -25.58 -13.52
N GLN A 218 3.75 -25.12 -13.04
CA GLN A 218 2.96 -25.80 -12.01
C GLN A 218 1.50 -25.37 -12.08
N VAL A 219 0.60 -26.31 -11.74
CA VAL A 219 -0.82 -26.03 -11.47
C VAL A 219 -1.28 -26.89 -10.30
N ARG A 220 -1.97 -26.25 -9.34
CA ARG A 220 -2.54 -26.93 -8.17
C ARG A 220 -3.85 -26.24 -7.74
N PRO A 221 -4.65 -26.91 -6.92
CA PRO A 221 -5.81 -26.27 -6.32
C PRO A 221 -5.38 -25.07 -5.47
N LEU A 222 -6.08 -23.96 -5.63
CA LEU A 222 -5.94 -22.83 -4.73
C LEU A 222 -6.64 -23.19 -3.41
N MET A 223 -5.88 -23.22 -2.32
CA MET A 223 -6.41 -23.56 -1.01
C MET A 223 -7.23 -22.40 -0.44
N GLY A 224 -8.32 -22.71 0.26
CA GLY A 224 -9.15 -21.73 0.93
C GLY A 224 -10.65 -21.87 0.65
N LYS A 225 -11.42 -20.89 1.07
CA LYS A 225 -12.88 -20.86 1.02
C LYS A 225 -13.42 -20.82 -0.41
N VAL A 226 -14.33 -21.72 -0.74
CA VAL A 226 -15.01 -21.73 -2.05
C VAL A 226 -15.97 -20.54 -2.15
N ILE A 227 -15.76 -19.67 -3.14
CA ILE A 227 -16.64 -18.53 -3.42
C ILE A 227 -17.78 -18.99 -4.33
N LYS A 228 -19.02 -18.76 -3.90
CA LYS A 228 -20.23 -19.11 -4.66
C LYS A 228 -20.47 -18.13 -5.81
N LYS A 229 -21.31 -18.51 -6.78
CA LYS A 229 -21.61 -17.70 -7.96
C LYS A 229 -22.33 -16.39 -7.65
N GLU A 230 -23.23 -16.39 -6.68
CA GLU A 230 -24.02 -15.20 -6.30
C GLU A 230 -23.17 -14.01 -5.85
N PRO A 231 -22.16 -14.17 -4.98
CA PRO A 231 -21.27 -13.05 -4.62
C PRO A 231 -20.58 -12.41 -5.83
N ILE A 232 -20.25 -13.19 -6.86
CA ILE A 232 -19.61 -12.67 -8.09
C ILE A 232 -20.54 -11.70 -8.81
N MET A 233 -21.81 -11.98 -8.88
CA MET A 233 -22.81 -11.11 -9.56
C MET A 233 -23.09 -9.86 -8.73
N VAL A 234 -23.15 -9.96 -7.41
CA VAL A 234 -23.30 -8.82 -6.50
C VAL A 234 -22.08 -7.88 -6.62
N GLU A 235 -20.88 -8.41 -6.58
CA GLU A 235 -19.66 -7.61 -6.78
C GLU A 235 -19.66 -6.91 -8.14
N ARG A 236 -20.11 -7.58 -9.20
CA ARG A 236 -20.22 -6.97 -10.53
C ARG A 236 -21.18 -5.79 -10.57
N SER A 237 -22.36 -5.90 -9.96
CA SER A 237 -23.31 -4.81 -9.89
C SER A 237 -22.78 -3.60 -9.14
N VAL A 238 -22.05 -3.83 -8.05
CA VAL A 238 -21.37 -2.78 -7.28
C VAL A 238 -20.28 -2.09 -8.11
N ILE A 239 -19.50 -2.86 -8.89
CA ILE A 239 -18.49 -2.30 -9.80
C ILE A 239 -19.16 -1.41 -10.86
N ASP A 240 -20.24 -1.88 -11.49
CA ASP A 240 -20.94 -1.13 -12.54
C ASP A 240 -21.55 0.18 -11.99
N GLU A 241 -22.11 0.14 -10.78
CA GLU A 241 -22.60 1.32 -10.07
C GLU A 241 -21.46 2.33 -9.78
N ASN A 242 -20.34 1.85 -9.27
CA ASN A 242 -19.19 2.71 -9.01
C ASN A 242 -18.59 3.30 -10.30
N VAL A 243 -18.56 2.53 -11.40
CA VAL A 243 -18.12 3.04 -12.71
C VAL A 243 -19.07 4.13 -13.22
N LYS A 244 -20.39 3.95 -13.05
CA LYS A 244 -21.39 4.97 -13.38
C LYS A 244 -21.14 6.23 -12.55
N ARG A 245 -21.04 6.09 -11.23
CA ARG A 245 -20.75 7.21 -10.32
C ARG A 245 -19.46 7.94 -10.67
N TYR A 246 -18.37 7.20 -10.96
CA TYR A 246 -17.11 7.79 -11.40
C TYR A 246 -17.30 8.68 -12.63
N LYS A 247 -18.07 8.23 -13.63
CA LYS A 247 -18.35 9.00 -14.86
C LYS A 247 -19.17 10.26 -14.57
N GLU A 248 -20.08 10.20 -13.61
CA GLU A 248 -20.92 11.34 -13.19
C GLU A 248 -20.10 12.41 -12.43
N LEU A 249 -19.00 12.00 -11.79
CA LEU A 249 -18.09 12.89 -11.04
C LEU A 249 -17.07 13.61 -11.92
N ILE A 250 -16.97 13.27 -13.21
CA ILE A 250 -16.10 14.00 -14.14
C ILE A 250 -16.68 15.39 -14.36
N PRO A 251 -16.00 16.47 -13.92
CA PRO A 251 -16.54 17.80 -14.06
C PRO A 251 -16.64 18.20 -15.54
N THR A 252 -17.69 18.90 -15.87
CA THR A 252 -17.89 19.45 -17.21
C THR A 252 -17.25 20.84 -17.37
N THR A 253 -17.06 21.54 -16.25
CA THR A 253 -16.43 22.89 -16.22
C THR A 253 -15.82 23.11 -14.84
N ASP A 254 -14.53 23.37 -14.79
CA ASP A 254 -13.85 23.92 -13.64
C ASP A 254 -12.49 24.53 -14.03
N ASP A 255 -11.84 25.19 -13.10
CA ASP A 255 -10.56 25.85 -13.25
C ASP A 255 -9.35 24.93 -12.96
N ARG A 256 -9.57 23.62 -12.94
CA ARG A 256 -8.51 22.62 -12.75
C ARG A 256 -7.74 22.35 -14.03
N PHE A 257 -6.50 21.97 -13.84
CA PHE A 257 -5.62 21.49 -14.89
C PHE A 257 -5.59 19.97 -14.90
N GLY A 258 -5.28 19.42 -16.07
CA GLY A 258 -5.20 17.97 -16.29
C GLY A 258 -6.52 17.31 -16.64
N THR A 259 -6.47 16.40 -17.61
CA THR A 259 -7.66 15.80 -18.23
C THR A 259 -8.17 14.55 -17.52
N ASN A 260 -7.26 13.82 -16.82
CA ASN A 260 -7.59 12.55 -16.20
C ASN A 260 -8.03 12.73 -14.74
N GLN A 261 -9.00 11.90 -14.34
CA GLN A 261 -9.42 11.78 -12.94
C GLN A 261 -8.86 10.48 -12.36
N ILE A 262 -8.14 10.60 -11.26
CA ILE A 262 -7.66 9.44 -10.50
C ILE A 262 -8.17 9.59 -9.07
N TYR A 263 -8.64 8.49 -8.50
CA TYR A 263 -9.03 8.41 -7.10
C TYR A 263 -8.12 7.43 -6.37
N SER A 264 -7.56 7.87 -5.23
CA SER A 264 -6.73 7.05 -4.36
C SER A 264 -7.29 7.06 -2.94
N ASN A 265 -7.19 5.95 -2.24
CA ASN A 265 -7.54 5.88 -0.82
C ASN A 265 -6.44 6.48 0.08
N MET A 266 -5.30 6.83 -0.49
CA MET A 266 -4.19 7.47 0.18
C MET A 266 -3.51 8.42 -0.81
N SER A 267 -3.39 9.68 -0.46
CA SER A 267 -2.78 10.74 -1.26
C SER A 267 -1.91 11.60 -0.33
N ASP A 268 -2.10 12.92 -0.34
CA ASP A 268 -1.63 13.84 0.70
C ASP A 268 -2.50 13.79 1.97
N MET A 269 -3.60 13.09 1.92
CA MET A 269 -4.49 12.78 3.05
C MET A 269 -4.77 11.28 3.09
N ASN A 270 -4.85 10.73 4.30
CA ASN A 270 -5.23 9.35 4.55
C ASN A 270 -6.57 9.30 5.32
N PRO A 271 -7.73 9.32 4.61
CA PRO A 271 -9.02 9.25 5.28
C PRO A 271 -9.17 8.00 6.16
N ALA A 272 -8.61 6.86 5.73
CA ALA A 272 -8.74 5.60 6.46
C ALA A 272 -8.10 5.65 7.87
N GLU A 273 -7.07 6.47 8.08
CA GLU A 273 -6.47 6.69 9.40
C GLU A 273 -7.41 7.43 10.36
N MET A 274 -8.21 8.37 9.82
CA MET A 274 -9.06 9.24 10.63
C MET A 274 -10.47 8.67 10.81
N ILE A 275 -11.09 8.18 9.74
CA ILE A 275 -12.50 7.75 9.69
C ILE A 275 -12.69 6.26 9.42
N GLY A 276 -11.58 5.49 9.35
CA GLY A 276 -11.63 4.07 9.04
C GLY A 276 -11.79 3.77 7.53
N LYS A 277 -11.58 2.50 7.17
CA LYS A 277 -11.68 2.07 5.75
C LYS A 277 -13.09 2.17 5.18
N LYS A 278 -14.10 1.92 6.01
CA LYS A 278 -15.52 2.01 5.65
C LYS A 278 -16.22 2.87 6.69
N PRO A 279 -16.12 4.20 6.56
CA PRO A 279 -16.72 5.11 7.51
C PRO A 279 -18.26 5.00 7.51
N ASP A 280 -18.87 5.19 8.68
CA ASP A 280 -20.29 5.48 8.76
C ASP A 280 -20.61 6.87 8.20
N ASN A 281 -21.90 7.18 8.05
CA ASN A 281 -22.32 8.45 7.45
C ASN A 281 -21.94 9.66 8.30
N ILE A 282 -21.95 9.53 9.64
CA ILE A 282 -21.59 10.60 10.57
C ILE A 282 -20.09 10.89 10.43
N ALA A 283 -19.25 9.85 10.53
CA ALA A 283 -17.80 9.98 10.38
C ALA A 283 -17.43 10.61 9.03
N PHE A 284 -18.05 10.14 7.95
CA PHE A 284 -17.79 10.65 6.61
C PHE A 284 -18.21 12.12 6.44
N SER A 285 -19.44 12.48 6.86
CA SER A 285 -19.96 13.84 6.71
C SER A 285 -19.22 14.84 7.61
N LEU A 286 -18.88 14.43 8.83
CA LEU A 286 -18.12 15.27 9.77
C LEU A 286 -16.69 15.51 9.24
N TYR A 287 -16.01 14.47 8.76
CA TYR A 287 -14.67 14.62 8.20
C TYR A 287 -14.66 15.51 6.95
N ARG A 288 -15.68 15.37 6.10
CA ARG A 288 -15.85 16.25 4.94
C ARG A 288 -15.98 17.71 5.36
N PHE A 289 -16.88 17.99 6.32
CA PHE A 289 -17.09 19.35 6.83
C PHE A 289 -15.84 19.94 7.47
N MET A 290 -15.10 19.11 8.24
CA MET A 290 -13.89 19.55 8.92
C MET A 290 -12.71 19.80 7.99
N PHE A 291 -12.55 18.97 6.93
CA PHE A 291 -11.36 19.01 6.07
C PHE A 291 -11.65 19.15 4.59
N THR A 292 -12.34 18.17 3.98
CA THR A 292 -12.24 17.93 2.55
C THR A 292 -13.20 18.77 1.70
N ASP A 293 -14.22 19.41 2.26
CA ASP A 293 -15.12 20.27 1.52
C ASP A 293 -14.52 21.67 1.26
N THR A 294 -13.89 22.28 2.27
CA THR A 294 -13.38 23.66 2.14
C THR A 294 -12.05 23.93 2.83
N THR A 295 -11.81 23.33 3.99
CA THR A 295 -10.67 23.64 4.86
C THR A 295 -9.33 23.37 4.20
N TRP A 296 -9.20 22.24 3.46
CA TRP A 296 -7.99 21.87 2.73
C TRP A 296 -7.61 22.93 1.68
N ASN A 297 -8.57 23.42 0.90
CA ASN A 297 -8.33 24.43 -0.13
C ASN A 297 -8.02 25.80 0.48
N LYS A 298 -8.72 26.17 1.56
CA LYS A 298 -8.42 27.37 2.34
C LYS A 298 -6.98 27.34 2.88
N GLN A 299 -6.60 26.24 3.49
CA GLN A 299 -5.24 26.05 4.00
C GLN A 299 -4.19 26.16 2.88
N ARG A 300 -4.40 25.55 1.72
CA ARG A 300 -3.48 25.68 0.58
C ARG A 300 -3.34 27.13 0.13
N GLY A 301 -4.47 27.85 0.03
CA GLY A 301 -4.44 29.27 -0.31
C GLY A 301 -3.72 30.13 0.74
N GLU A 302 -3.91 29.88 2.01
CA GLU A 302 -3.19 30.58 3.11
C GLU A 302 -1.69 30.26 3.09
N PHE A 303 -1.28 29.07 2.65
CA PHE A 303 0.12 28.70 2.45
C PHE A 303 0.79 29.41 1.28
N GLY A 304 0.04 29.89 0.30
CA GLY A 304 0.61 30.56 -0.88
C GLY A 304 0.45 29.75 -2.18
N TYR A 305 -0.14 28.57 -2.12
CA TYR A 305 -0.49 27.81 -3.31
C TYR A 305 -1.67 28.43 -4.05
N ARG A 306 -1.88 28.00 -5.28
CA ARG A 306 -3.01 28.44 -6.11
C ARG A 306 -4.33 27.93 -5.49
N ILE A 307 -5.33 28.82 -5.39
CA ILE A 307 -6.69 28.47 -5.03
C ILE A 307 -7.45 28.22 -6.33
N TYR A 308 -8.22 27.15 -6.39
CA TYR A 308 -9.17 26.93 -7.47
C TYR A 308 -10.57 26.67 -6.91
N SER A 309 -11.60 26.96 -7.74
CA SER A 309 -12.98 26.92 -7.32
C SER A 309 -13.61 25.60 -7.71
N GLY A 310 -13.68 24.65 -6.92
CA GLY A 310 -14.56 23.58 -7.27
C GLY A 310 -14.16 22.15 -6.99
N GLY A 311 -15.18 21.34 -6.90
CA GLY A 311 -15.11 19.92 -6.73
C GLY A 311 -14.87 19.47 -5.28
N LYS A 312 -15.38 18.32 -4.99
CA LYS A 312 -15.16 17.64 -3.71
C LYS A 312 -13.82 16.91 -3.74
N LEU A 313 -13.01 17.13 -2.74
CA LEU A 313 -11.72 16.43 -2.63
C LEU A 313 -11.92 14.93 -2.36
N MET A 314 -12.99 14.55 -1.64
CA MET A 314 -13.21 13.16 -1.21
C MET A 314 -14.58 12.65 -1.64
N GLU A 315 -14.61 11.41 -2.15
CA GLU A 315 -15.81 10.68 -2.55
C GLU A 315 -15.82 9.25 -2.01
N LEU A 316 -17.02 8.68 -1.89
CA LEU A 316 -17.20 7.26 -1.52
C LEU A 316 -17.42 6.40 -2.78
N PHE A 317 -16.64 5.33 -2.88
CA PHE A 317 -16.90 4.22 -3.79
C PHE A 317 -17.04 2.94 -2.98
N ASN A 318 -18.19 2.30 -3.03
CA ASN A 318 -18.51 1.12 -2.24
C ASN A 318 -18.24 1.31 -0.72
N ASN A 319 -18.66 2.46 -0.20
CA ASN A 319 -18.45 2.88 1.21
C ASN A 319 -16.96 3.00 1.62
N VAL A 320 -16.03 3.02 0.69
CA VAL A 320 -14.62 3.33 0.94
C VAL A 320 -14.35 4.76 0.51
N ALA A 321 -13.70 5.53 1.37
CA ALA A 321 -13.34 6.91 1.08
C ALA A 321 -12.12 6.99 0.15
N TYR A 322 -12.23 7.81 -0.89
CA TYR A 322 -11.16 8.08 -1.85
C TYR A 322 -10.95 9.57 -2.05
N ILE A 323 -9.70 9.96 -2.15
CA ILE A 323 -9.29 11.32 -2.50
C ILE A 323 -9.17 11.47 -4.01
N ASN A 324 -9.69 12.54 -4.55
CA ASN A 324 -9.48 12.93 -5.94
C ASN A 324 -8.06 13.47 -6.11
N VAL A 325 -7.20 12.67 -6.73
CA VAL A 325 -5.78 12.98 -6.90
C VAL A 325 -5.57 14.19 -7.81
N ASN A 326 -6.40 14.38 -8.85
CA ASN A 326 -6.31 15.56 -9.69
C ASN A 326 -6.52 16.85 -8.87
N HIS A 327 -7.52 16.87 -7.97
CA HIS A 327 -7.74 17.98 -7.04
C HIS A 327 -6.56 18.20 -6.10
N SER A 328 -6.05 17.12 -5.51
CA SER A 328 -4.89 17.16 -4.63
C SER A 328 -3.67 17.77 -5.34
N LEU A 329 -3.31 17.28 -6.54
CA LEU A 329 -2.16 17.78 -7.31
C LEU A 329 -2.32 19.25 -7.70
N ASN A 330 -3.50 19.67 -8.15
CA ASN A 330 -3.80 21.07 -8.45
C ASN A 330 -3.58 21.98 -7.23
N SER A 331 -3.87 21.50 -6.03
CA SER A 331 -3.73 22.27 -4.79
C SER A 331 -2.25 22.55 -4.40
N PHE A 332 -1.29 21.90 -5.04
CA PHE A 332 0.14 22.14 -4.83
C PHE A 332 0.78 23.03 -5.89
N LEU A 333 0.02 23.49 -6.88
CA LEU A 333 0.52 24.44 -7.86
C LEU A 333 0.74 25.81 -7.21
N THR A 334 1.86 26.45 -7.51
CA THR A 334 2.15 27.80 -7.00
C THR A 334 1.43 28.86 -7.85
N ARG A 335 1.25 30.07 -7.30
CA ARG A 335 0.43 31.12 -7.92
C ARG A 335 1.07 31.71 -9.18
N ASN A 336 2.40 31.74 -9.25
CA ASN A 336 3.13 32.46 -10.29
C ASN A 336 3.36 31.63 -11.56
N ILE A 337 3.01 30.33 -11.55
CA ILE A 337 3.14 29.48 -12.74
C ILE A 337 2.00 29.78 -13.72
N LYS A 338 2.30 29.84 -15.02
CA LYS A 338 1.32 30.07 -16.08
C LYS A 338 0.38 28.88 -16.22
N ASN A 339 -0.85 29.14 -16.66
CA ASN A 339 -1.88 28.10 -16.83
C ASN A 339 -1.45 26.96 -17.78
N GLU A 340 -0.81 27.28 -18.90
CA GLU A 340 -0.32 26.28 -19.86
C GLU A 340 0.74 25.36 -19.23
N THR A 341 1.56 25.91 -18.35
CA THR A 341 2.57 25.14 -17.62
C THR A 341 1.94 24.30 -16.52
N CYS A 342 0.95 24.84 -15.81
CA CYS A 342 0.16 24.07 -14.86
C CYS A 342 -0.48 22.82 -15.51
N GLU A 343 -1.08 23.00 -16.70
CA GLU A 343 -1.67 21.89 -17.47
C GLU A 343 -0.64 20.79 -17.78
N LYS A 344 0.57 21.19 -18.24
CA LYS A 344 1.64 20.24 -18.55
C LYS A 344 2.12 19.50 -17.29
N ILE A 345 2.31 20.21 -16.17
CA ILE A 345 2.75 19.62 -14.90
C ILE A 345 1.73 18.58 -14.42
N ILE A 346 0.45 18.94 -14.34
CA ILE A 346 -0.58 18.07 -13.83
C ILE A 346 -0.77 16.83 -14.72
N ASN A 347 -0.82 17.01 -16.04
CA ASN A 347 -0.92 15.86 -16.95
C ASN A 347 0.28 14.93 -16.83
N TYR A 348 1.49 15.46 -16.66
CA TYR A 348 2.69 14.64 -16.43
C TYR A 348 2.58 13.84 -15.11
N GLN A 349 2.18 14.49 -14.02
CA GLN A 349 2.05 13.87 -12.71
C GLN A 349 0.97 12.78 -12.70
N LEU A 350 -0.18 13.02 -13.33
CA LEU A 350 -1.25 12.03 -13.49
C LEU A 350 -0.79 10.83 -14.33
N ASN A 351 -0.13 11.07 -15.45
CA ASN A 351 0.43 10.00 -16.29
C ASN A 351 1.52 9.19 -15.57
N LYS A 352 2.34 9.85 -14.76
CA LYS A 352 3.34 9.18 -13.91
C LYS A 352 2.67 8.24 -12.92
N LEU A 353 1.60 8.67 -12.26
CA LEU A 353 0.85 7.83 -11.33
C LEU A 353 0.13 6.67 -12.05
N GLU A 354 -0.45 6.90 -13.23
CA GLU A 354 -1.03 5.81 -14.04
C GLU A 354 0.00 4.77 -14.46
N THR A 355 1.21 5.22 -14.78
CA THR A 355 2.32 4.34 -15.17
C THR A 355 2.89 3.57 -13.97
N TYR A 356 2.92 4.21 -12.79
CA TYR A 356 3.48 3.67 -11.55
C TYR A 356 2.43 3.70 -10.42
N PRO A 357 1.36 2.87 -10.48
CA PRO A 357 0.25 2.92 -9.52
C PRO A 357 0.67 2.65 -8.06
N HIS A 358 1.80 1.99 -7.85
CA HIS A 358 2.34 1.72 -6.51
C HIS A 358 2.78 3.00 -5.78
N LEU A 359 2.91 4.14 -6.48
CA LEU A 359 3.22 5.45 -5.87
C LEU A 359 1.98 6.16 -5.31
N HIS A 360 0.82 5.47 -5.25
CA HIS A 360 -0.44 6.06 -4.79
C HIS A 360 -0.44 6.50 -3.32
N ASP A 361 0.47 5.97 -2.51
CA ASP A 361 0.65 6.28 -1.08
C ASP A 361 1.80 7.26 -0.80
N SER A 362 2.50 7.70 -1.85
CA SER A 362 3.59 8.65 -1.77
C SER A 362 3.44 9.83 -2.75
N ILE A 363 2.20 10.14 -3.15
CA ILE A 363 1.88 11.17 -4.15
C ILE A 363 2.54 12.51 -3.81
N GLU A 364 2.52 12.89 -2.55
CA GLU A 364 3.07 14.14 -2.07
C GLU A 364 4.59 14.24 -2.22
N PHE A 365 5.30 13.11 -2.22
CA PHE A 365 6.77 13.05 -2.24
C PHE A 365 7.32 12.62 -3.60
N ASP A 366 6.69 11.63 -4.24
CA ASP A 366 7.23 10.98 -5.43
C ASP A 366 6.54 11.39 -6.74
N ILE A 367 5.32 11.92 -6.67
CA ILE A 367 4.56 12.39 -7.84
C ILE A 367 4.58 13.92 -7.91
N SER A 368 4.17 14.58 -6.83
CA SER A 368 4.08 16.04 -6.73
C SER A 368 5.40 16.66 -6.30
N ARG A 369 5.66 17.90 -6.74
CA ARG A 369 6.69 18.77 -6.17
C ARG A 369 5.98 19.81 -5.31
N SER A 370 5.78 19.47 -4.05
CA SER A 370 4.91 20.23 -3.16
C SER A 370 5.65 21.05 -2.10
N SER A 371 6.97 20.90 -1.96
CA SER A 371 7.79 21.58 -0.96
C SER A 371 9.24 21.73 -1.41
N TYR A 372 9.95 22.64 -0.77
CA TYR A 372 11.39 22.80 -0.92
C TYR A 372 12.16 21.76 -0.10
N THR A 373 13.00 20.99 -0.76
CA THR A 373 13.77 19.89 -0.15
C THR A 373 15.28 20.10 -0.20
N PHE A 374 15.74 21.36 -0.24
CA PHE A 374 17.16 21.72 -0.31
C PHE A 374 17.88 21.23 -1.58
N GLU A 375 17.15 21.09 -2.67
CA GLU A 375 17.72 20.78 -3.98
C GLU A 375 18.17 22.07 -4.68
N THR A 376 19.13 21.96 -5.61
CA THR A 376 19.47 23.07 -6.53
C THR A 376 18.43 23.16 -7.64
N ASP A 377 18.36 24.32 -8.33
CA ASP A 377 17.46 24.52 -9.48
C ASP A 377 17.64 23.44 -10.55
N GLU A 378 18.88 22.99 -10.79
CA GLU A 378 19.18 21.93 -11.75
C GLU A 378 18.59 20.59 -11.31
N LYS A 379 18.79 20.18 -10.04
CA LYS A 379 18.25 18.93 -9.52
C LYS A 379 16.73 18.94 -9.46
N PHE A 380 16.13 20.05 -8.99
CA PHE A 380 14.70 20.24 -8.98
C PHE A 380 14.10 20.11 -10.37
N GLY A 381 14.74 20.73 -11.38
CA GLY A 381 14.27 20.78 -12.74
C GLY A 381 14.53 19.53 -13.58
N GLU A 382 15.39 18.63 -13.14
CA GLU A 382 15.82 17.47 -13.97
C GLU A 382 14.65 16.63 -14.49
N GLU A 383 13.64 16.41 -13.67
CA GLU A 383 12.45 15.65 -14.04
C GLU A 383 11.57 16.38 -15.08
N TYR A 384 11.54 17.70 -15.03
CA TYR A 384 10.61 18.54 -15.80
C TYR A 384 11.26 19.25 -17.01
N LYS A 385 12.57 19.10 -17.23
CA LYS A 385 13.35 19.83 -18.26
C LYS A 385 12.85 19.64 -19.70
N ASN A 386 12.17 18.50 -19.98
CA ASN A 386 11.59 18.21 -21.30
C ASN A 386 10.09 18.53 -21.37
N ILE A 387 9.50 19.06 -20.32
CA ILE A 387 8.05 19.26 -20.16
C ILE A 387 7.73 20.75 -20.14
N ILE A 388 8.53 21.55 -19.42
CA ILE A 388 8.33 22.98 -19.23
C ILE A 388 9.65 23.74 -19.36
N ASP A 389 9.57 25.04 -19.61
CA ASP A 389 10.73 25.91 -19.80
C ASP A 389 11.55 26.07 -18.52
N ARG A 390 12.89 26.17 -18.67
CA ARG A 390 13.82 26.34 -17.55
C ARG A 390 13.48 27.55 -16.66
N LYS A 391 13.01 28.65 -17.23
CA LYS A 391 12.63 29.85 -16.46
C LYS A 391 11.44 29.56 -15.54
N GLU A 392 10.48 28.79 -15.99
CA GLU A 392 9.31 28.42 -15.21
C GLU A 392 9.65 27.37 -14.14
N ILE A 393 10.60 26.48 -14.43
CA ILE A 393 11.16 25.56 -13.41
C ILE A 393 11.79 26.36 -12.26
N ILE A 394 12.65 27.32 -12.57
CA ILE A 394 13.32 28.17 -11.58
C ILE A 394 12.27 28.98 -10.78
N GLN A 395 11.29 29.57 -11.46
CA GLN A 395 10.22 30.31 -10.78
C GLN A 395 9.44 29.41 -9.82
N TRP A 396 9.05 28.21 -10.27
CA TRP A 396 8.34 27.25 -9.43
C TRP A 396 9.14 26.83 -8.20
N HIS A 397 10.43 26.56 -8.38
CA HIS A 397 11.32 26.20 -7.27
C HIS A 397 11.45 27.35 -6.25
N HIS A 398 11.62 28.59 -6.72
CA HIS A 398 11.69 29.77 -5.86
C HIS A 398 10.37 30.03 -5.12
N ASP A 399 9.23 29.84 -5.78
CA ASP A 399 7.92 29.94 -5.13
C ASP A 399 7.79 28.95 -3.96
N LEU A 400 8.27 27.71 -4.11
CA LEU A 400 8.26 26.71 -3.03
C LEU A 400 9.17 27.12 -1.87
N ILE A 401 10.33 27.71 -2.12
CA ILE A 401 11.22 28.25 -1.08
C ILE A 401 10.50 29.34 -0.28
N GLU A 402 9.86 30.29 -0.96
CA GLU A 402 9.10 31.37 -0.33
C GLU A 402 7.93 30.84 0.50
N ILE A 403 7.15 29.89 -0.06
CA ILE A 403 6.02 29.25 0.60
C ILE A 403 6.46 28.58 1.90
N ASP A 404 7.48 27.74 1.87
CA ASP A 404 7.92 26.99 3.04
C ASP A 404 8.55 27.91 4.12
N SER A 405 9.29 28.94 3.70
CA SER A 405 9.84 29.95 4.61
C SER A 405 8.75 30.77 5.29
N PHE A 406 7.75 31.26 4.53
CA PHE A 406 6.61 32.00 5.09
C PHE A 406 5.84 31.15 6.09
N ASN A 407 5.51 29.91 5.73
CA ASN A 407 4.69 29.04 6.58
C ASN A 407 5.42 28.62 7.86
N SER A 408 6.72 28.41 7.79
CA SER A 408 7.54 28.19 9.00
C SER A 408 7.40 29.35 9.98
N SER A 409 7.36 30.60 9.49
CA SER A 409 7.17 31.80 10.35
C SER A 409 5.78 31.88 11.00
N THR A 410 4.76 31.23 10.43
CA THR A 410 3.36 31.26 10.95
C THR A 410 3.08 30.18 11.98
N LEU A 411 4.01 29.26 12.20
CA LEU A 411 3.79 28.06 13.04
C LEU A 411 3.38 28.43 14.48
N HIS A 412 4.08 29.35 15.12
CA HIS A 412 3.76 29.80 16.48
C HIS A 412 2.37 30.40 16.57
N LYS A 413 1.98 31.25 15.61
CA LYS A 413 0.65 31.87 15.58
C LYS A 413 -0.46 30.82 15.47
N ASN A 414 -0.30 29.83 14.59
CA ASN A 414 -1.27 28.75 14.45
C ASN A 414 -1.36 27.88 15.71
N ASN A 415 -0.23 27.69 16.42
CA ASN A 415 -0.21 26.99 17.69
C ASN A 415 -0.95 27.77 18.81
N GLU A 416 -0.80 29.09 18.87
CA GLU A 416 -1.57 29.93 19.81
C GLU A 416 -3.06 29.83 19.54
N ILE A 417 -3.51 29.88 18.29
CA ILE A 417 -4.92 29.77 17.91
C ILE A 417 -5.53 28.46 18.42
N ILE A 418 -4.85 27.32 18.18
CA ILE A 418 -5.40 26.01 18.57
C ILE A 418 -5.39 25.80 20.08
N LEU A 419 -4.39 26.34 20.79
CA LEU A 419 -4.33 26.29 22.27
C LEU A 419 -5.43 27.14 22.92
N ASP A 420 -5.65 28.35 22.40
CA ASP A 420 -6.76 29.19 22.84
C ASP A 420 -8.12 28.53 22.60
N ALA A 421 -8.31 27.92 21.41
CA ALA A 421 -9.51 27.16 21.09
C ALA A 421 -9.69 25.94 22.02
N PHE A 422 -8.62 25.19 22.28
CA PHE A 422 -8.65 24.02 23.16
C PHE A 422 -9.06 24.41 24.61
N SER A 423 -8.60 25.55 25.09
CA SER A 423 -8.94 26.06 26.44
C SER A 423 -10.41 26.40 26.59
N LYS A 424 -11.13 26.66 25.49
CA LYS A 424 -12.56 26.99 25.47
C LYS A 424 -13.49 25.77 25.45
N LEU A 425 -12.92 24.58 25.25
CA LEU A 425 -13.68 23.32 25.22
C LEU A 425 -13.87 22.77 26.64
N ASP A 426 -14.71 23.44 27.42
CA ASP A 426 -15.12 23.02 28.76
C ASP A 426 -16.48 22.31 28.78
N ASP A 427 -16.97 21.91 29.95
CA ASP A 427 -18.21 21.16 30.11
C ASP A 427 -19.47 21.96 29.71
N SER A 428 -19.37 23.27 29.51
CA SER A 428 -20.47 24.15 29.07
C SER A 428 -20.52 24.32 27.56
N PHE A 429 -19.53 23.83 26.81
CA PHE A 429 -19.42 23.98 25.37
C PHE A 429 -20.45 23.10 24.63
N GLN A 430 -21.38 23.72 23.92
CA GLN A 430 -22.43 23.02 23.16
C GLN A 430 -21.90 22.61 21.77
N TYR A 431 -21.37 21.43 21.67
CA TYR A 431 -20.65 20.96 20.46
C TYR A 431 -21.52 20.87 19.20
N LEU A 432 -22.82 20.56 19.31
CA LEU A 432 -23.74 20.46 18.18
C LEU A 432 -24.39 21.80 17.79
N ASP A 433 -24.08 22.91 18.47
CA ASP A 433 -24.43 24.22 17.96
C ASP A 433 -23.70 24.52 16.65
N LYS A 434 -24.40 25.08 15.67
CA LYS A 434 -23.89 25.31 14.32
C LYS A 434 -22.62 26.20 14.31
N GLU A 435 -22.57 27.21 15.15
CA GLU A 435 -21.41 28.12 15.20
C GLU A 435 -20.25 27.46 15.94
N ASN A 436 -20.54 26.59 16.92
CA ASN A 436 -19.52 25.86 17.66
C ASN A 436 -18.88 24.73 16.81
N ILE A 437 -19.66 24.04 15.96
CA ILE A 437 -19.09 23.11 14.97
C ILE A 437 -18.14 23.85 14.02
N LYS A 438 -18.53 25.04 13.53
CA LYS A 438 -17.65 25.89 12.72
C LYS A 438 -16.43 26.38 13.50
N PHE A 439 -16.61 26.73 14.78
CA PHE A 439 -15.50 27.12 15.64
C PHE A 439 -14.44 26.01 15.72
N VAL A 440 -14.84 24.74 15.93
CA VAL A 440 -13.94 23.59 15.94
C VAL A 440 -13.23 23.45 14.58
N ARG A 441 -13.96 23.61 13.47
CA ARG A 441 -13.37 23.58 12.14
C ARG A 441 -12.33 24.68 11.93
N ASP A 442 -12.71 25.93 12.19
CA ASP A 442 -11.92 27.10 11.80
C ASP A 442 -10.75 27.39 12.76
N ASN A 443 -10.89 27.03 14.04
CA ASN A 443 -9.88 27.33 15.06
C ASN A 443 -9.11 26.08 15.55
N MET A 444 -9.50 24.87 15.14
CA MET A 444 -8.81 23.65 15.52
C MET A 444 -8.42 22.80 14.30
N ALA A 445 -9.37 22.44 13.41
CA ALA A 445 -9.06 21.66 12.22
C ALA A 445 -8.15 22.43 11.25
N LEU A 446 -8.41 23.70 10.98
CA LEU A 446 -7.60 24.51 10.08
C LEU A 446 -6.16 24.69 10.58
N PRO A 447 -5.87 25.12 11.83
CA PRO A 447 -4.50 25.13 12.35
C PRO A 447 -3.83 23.75 12.34
N PHE A 448 -4.57 22.68 12.64
CA PHE A 448 -4.03 21.33 12.54
C PHE A 448 -3.58 20.98 11.11
N THR A 449 -4.33 21.42 10.06
CA THR A 449 -3.89 21.21 8.68
C THR A 449 -2.62 21.98 8.33
N HIS A 450 -2.45 23.19 8.88
CA HIS A 450 -1.21 23.96 8.74
C HIS A 450 -0.01 23.23 9.35
N HIS A 451 -0.16 22.78 10.61
CA HIS A 451 0.90 22.03 11.30
C HIS A 451 1.21 20.70 10.61
N SER A 452 0.18 19.99 10.12
CA SER A 452 0.37 18.75 9.38
C SER A 452 1.19 18.97 8.12
N ARG A 453 0.87 20.03 7.36
CA ARG A 453 1.64 20.36 6.14
C ARG A 453 3.09 20.69 6.44
N LEU A 454 3.36 21.52 7.45
CA LEU A 454 4.73 21.83 7.87
C LEU A 454 5.49 20.60 8.35
N GLY A 455 4.84 19.74 9.14
CA GLY A 455 5.44 18.47 9.54
C GLY A 455 5.89 17.65 8.32
N PHE A 456 5.07 17.56 7.28
CA PHE A 456 5.44 16.86 6.04
C PHE A 456 6.58 17.54 5.27
N VAL A 457 6.64 18.88 5.22
CA VAL A 457 7.76 19.62 4.62
C VAL A 457 9.08 19.22 5.30
N TYR A 458 9.14 19.26 6.62
CA TYR A 458 10.34 18.89 7.37
C TYR A 458 10.68 17.41 7.27
N PHE A 459 9.69 16.52 7.16
CA PHE A 459 9.94 15.10 6.84
C PHE A 459 10.52 14.90 5.44
N ALA A 460 10.04 15.64 4.44
CA ALA A 460 10.57 15.59 3.09
C ALA A 460 12.05 16.06 3.06
N GLN A 461 12.37 17.11 3.80
CA GLN A 461 13.75 17.61 3.95
C GLN A 461 14.64 16.60 4.68
N LEU A 462 14.16 15.96 5.76
CA LEU A 462 14.88 14.90 6.48
C LEU A 462 15.17 13.70 5.56
N ASN A 463 14.18 13.28 4.78
CA ASN A 463 14.36 12.19 3.82
C ASN A 463 15.33 12.57 2.70
N ASN A 464 15.38 13.84 2.29
CA ASN A 464 16.37 14.31 1.33
C ASN A 464 17.80 14.24 1.89
N PHE A 465 18.02 14.58 3.16
CA PHE A 465 19.33 14.40 3.81
C PHE A 465 19.76 12.92 3.79
N LEU A 466 18.85 12.00 4.11
CA LEU A 466 19.13 10.57 4.04
C LEU A 466 19.46 10.13 2.60
N LYS A 467 18.66 10.52 1.63
CA LYS A 467 18.84 10.18 0.20
C LYS A 467 20.16 10.67 -0.37
N ASN A 468 20.64 11.83 0.09
CA ASN A 468 21.92 12.40 -0.34
C ASN A 468 23.11 11.96 0.54
N GLY A 469 22.91 11.05 1.51
CA GLY A 469 23.97 10.53 2.38
C GLY A 469 24.53 11.58 3.36
N VAL A 470 23.78 12.64 3.63
CA VAL A 470 24.15 13.66 4.64
C VAL A 470 24.06 13.05 6.04
N ILE A 471 22.98 12.30 6.28
CA ILE A 471 22.77 11.52 7.49
C ILE A 471 22.50 10.05 7.13
N ASN A 472 22.70 9.16 8.09
CA ASN A 472 22.33 7.74 7.99
C ASN A 472 21.01 7.44 8.71
N GLU A 473 20.53 6.18 8.66
CA GLU A 473 19.27 5.77 9.31
C GLU A 473 19.31 5.91 10.84
N GLU A 474 20.45 5.65 11.48
CA GLU A 474 20.62 5.81 12.94
C GLU A 474 20.47 7.29 13.32
N GLU A 475 21.13 8.19 12.60
CA GLU A 475 21.06 9.63 12.83
C GLU A 475 19.65 10.18 12.56
N LYS A 476 18.96 9.67 11.55
CA LYS A 476 17.54 9.97 11.30
C LYS A 476 16.67 9.54 12.49
N GLN A 477 16.87 8.33 13.01
CA GLN A 477 16.12 7.87 14.19
C GLN A 477 16.42 8.73 15.42
N ASN A 478 17.66 9.15 15.63
CA ASN A 478 18.02 10.05 16.74
C ASN A 478 17.33 11.40 16.62
N LEU A 479 17.24 11.98 15.40
CA LEU A 479 16.48 13.20 15.16
C LEU A 479 14.99 13.03 15.47
N LEU A 480 14.38 11.92 15.08
CA LEU A 480 12.98 11.61 15.39
C LEU A 480 12.75 11.41 16.88
N LEU A 481 13.64 10.72 17.59
CA LEU A 481 13.56 10.52 19.05
C LEU A 481 13.79 11.80 19.84
N SER A 482 14.45 12.81 19.27
CA SER A 482 14.64 14.12 19.92
C SER A 482 13.37 14.97 19.96
N VAL A 483 12.30 14.58 19.22
CA VAL A 483 11.03 15.31 19.19
C VAL A 483 10.20 15.03 20.45
N ASN A 484 9.92 16.07 21.22
CA ASN A 484 9.05 15.96 22.39
C ASN A 484 7.61 16.34 22.02
N SER A 485 6.75 15.34 21.84
CA SER A 485 5.34 15.51 21.46
C SER A 485 4.39 15.01 22.55
N ILE A 486 3.10 15.37 22.42
CA ILE A 486 2.04 14.85 23.30
C ILE A 486 1.96 13.32 23.24
N SER A 487 2.24 12.71 22.11
CA SER A 487 2.27 11.24 21.96
C SER A 487 3.39 10.61 22.79
N THR A 488 4.57 11.25 22.83
CA THR A 488 5.68 10.83 23.68
C THR A 488 5.30 10.99 25.16
N LYS A 489 4.72 12.14 25.52
CA LYS A 489 4.27 12.43 26.88
C LYS A 489 3.19 11.45 27.34
N MET A 490 2.21 11.13 26.49
CA MET A 490 1.16 10.17 26.82
C MET A 490 1.73 8.77 27.12
N LYS A 491 2.74 8.31 26.37
CA LYS A 491 3.43 7.04 26.65
C LYS A 491 4.17 7.07 27.98
N GLN A 492 4.86 8.17 28.28
CA GLN A 492 5.54 8.37 29.56
C GLN A 492 4.55 8.37 30.72
N ASP A 493 3.45 9.12 30.61
CA ASP A 493 2.43 9.20 31.64
C ASP A 493 1.69 7.86 31.81
N ALA A 494 1.43 7.11 30.75
CA ALA A 494 0.89 5.74 30.85
C ALA A 494 1.83 4.82 31.64
N TYR A 495 3.14 4.89 31.42
CA TYR A 495 4.11 4.14 32.20
C TYR A 495 4.15 4.60 33.67
N ARG A 496 4.05 5.90 33.94
CA ARG A 496 3.97 6.47 35.30
C ARG A 496 2.71 6.04 36.05
N VAL A 497 1.57 5.83 35.36
CA VAL A 497 0.38 5.20 35.97
C VAL A 497 0.69 3.75 36.35
N LYS A 498 1.33 2.99 35.44
CA LYS A 498 1.69 1.59 35.67
C LYS A 498 2.64 1.42 36.85
N THR A 499 3.57 2.37 37.08
CA THR A 499 4.49 2.37 38.21
C THR A 499 3.91 2.96 39.50
N GLY A 500 2.74 3.62 39.41
CA GLY A 500 2.06 4.25 40.56
C GLY A 500 2.48 5.69 40.86
N ASP A 501 3.26 6.34 39.97
CA ASP A 501 3.75 7.70 40.14
C ASP A 501 2.67 8.75 39.90
N ILE A 502 1.65 8.46 39.08
CA ILE A 502 0.45 9.30 38.88
C ILE A 502 -0.79 8.40 38.90
N SER A 503 -1.93 9.02 39.27
CA SER A 503 -3.19 8.27 39.31
C SER A 503 -3.79 8.06 37.89
N LEU A 504 -4.62 7.01 37.74
CA LEU A 504 -5.42 6.80 36.54
C LEU A 504 -6.33 8.01 36.25
N ASN A 505 -6.90 8.65 37.31
CA ASN A 505 -7.76 9.81 37.15
C ASN A 505 -6.99 11.02 36.58
N ASP A 506 -5.75 11.25 37.02
CA ASP A 506 -4.92 12.31 36.45
C ASP A 506 -4.62 12.07 34.99
N PHE A 507 -4.29 10.82 34.63
CA PHE A 507 -4.10 10.41 33.23
C PHE A 507 -5.36 10.64 32.39
N LEU A 508 -6.51 10.19 32.86
CA LEU A 508 -7.79 10.35 32.15
C LEU A 508 -8.26 11.81 32.08
N SER A 509 -7.88 12.65 33.01
CA SER A 509 -8.20 14.10 32.96
C SER A 509 -7.53 14.77 31.74
N ILE A 510 -6.36 14.29 31.34
CA ILE A 510 -5.59 14.83 30.20
C ILE A 510 -5.97 14.11 28.91
N TYR A 511 -5.94 12.77 28.92
CA TYR A 511 -6.02 11.93 27.71
C TYR A 511 -7.39 11.28 27.49
N GLY A 512 -8.35 11.52 28.37
CA GLY A 512 -9.64 10.81 28.41
C GLY A 512 -10.48 10.91 27.14
N HIS A 513 -10.32 11.96 26.35
CA HIS A 513 -11.02 12.17 25.07
C HIS A 513 -10.45 11.34 23.90
N VAL A 514 -9.29 10.69 24.08
CA VAL A 514 -8.66 9.91 23.01
C VAL A 514 -9.49 8.66 22.71
N ARG A 515 -9.83 8.47 21.43
CA ARG A 515 -10.58 7.30 20.91
C ARG A 515 -9.68 6.42 20.05
N ALA A 516 -9.93 5.12 20.01
CA ALA A 516 -9.27 4.20 19.09
C ALA A 516 -9.58 4.52 17.61
N GLY A 517 -10.78 5.02 17.33
CA GLY A 517 -11.20 5.56 16.03
C GLY A 517 -11.72 6.98 16.20
N ASN A 518 -10.95 7.98 15.76
CA ASN A 518 -11.20 9.40 16.07
C ASN A 518 -12.60 9.90 15.71
N TYR A 519 -13.21 9.38 14.66
CA TYR A 519 -14.53 9.78 14.16
C TYR A 519 -15.60 8.69 14.30
N ASN A 520 -15.24 7.54 14.84
CA ASN A 520 -16.17 6.42 14.94
C ASN A 520 -17.06 6.57 16.18
N LEU A 521 -18.35 6.76 15.97
CA LEU A 521 -19.34 6.89 17.05
C LEU A 521 -19.38 5.63 17.94
N SER A 522 -19.21 4.43 17.37
CA SER A 522 -19.19 3.18 18.13
C SER A 522 -17.87 2.92 18.89
N SER A 523 -16.86 3.77 18.73
CA SER A 523 -15.58 3.67 19.42
C SER A 523 -15.58 4.56 20.66
N SER A 524 -15.66 3.97 21.84
CA SER A 524 -15.59 4.69 23.09
C SER A 524 -14.24 5.39 23.31
N ASN A 525 -14.23 6.53 24.01
CA ASN A 525 -13.00 7.19 24.43
C ASN A 525 -12.40 6.53 25.69
N LEU A 526 -11.17 6.93 26.06
CA LEU A 526 -10.48 6.36 27.23
C LEU A 526 -11.21 6.61 28.54
N LYS A 527 -11.94 7.73 28.68
CA LYS A 527 -12.69 8.06 29.88
C LYS A 527 -13.90 7.15 30.07
N SER A 528 -14.60 6.81 29.00
CA SER A 528 -15.78 5.93 29.02
C SER A 528 -15.44 4.45 28.93
N ASN A 529 -14.25 4.08 28.45
CA ASN A 529 -13.78 2.70 28.34
C ASN A 529 -12.51 2.45 29.16
N ILE A 530 -12.71 2.26 30.48
CA ILE A 530 -11.61 2.06 31.43
C ILE A 530 -10.78 0.83 31.07
N SER A 531 -11.38 -0.26 30.61
CA SER A 531 -10.64 -1.47 30.20
C SER A 531 -9.67 -1.20 29.05
N PHE A 532 -10.02 -0.32 28.12
CA PHE A 532 -9.12 0.10 27.04
C PHE A 532 -7.98 0.96 27.59
N ALA A 533 -8.27 1.90 28.50
CA ALA A 533 -7.24 2.70 29.17
C ALA A 533 -6.26 1.83 29.95
N GLU A 534 -6.77 0.87 30.74
CA GLU A 534 -5.94 -0.08 31.51
C GLU A 534 -5.08 -0.96 30.59
N SER A 535 -5.64 -1.43 29.47
CA SER A 535 -4.88 -2.22 28.48
C SER A 535 -3.70 -1.40 27.91
N LEU A 536 -3.92 -0.14 27.55
CA LEU A 536 -2.90 0.76 27.05
C LEU A 536 -1.80 1.01 28.11
N ILE A 537 -2.19 1.23 29.36
CA ILE A 537 -1.28 1.43 30.49
C ILE A 537 -0.46 0.15 30.75
N ASN A 538 -1.10 -1.01 30.83
CA ASN A 538 -0.43 -2.29 31.11
C ASN A 538 0.57 -2.68 30.03
N THR A 539 0.30 -2.33 28.76
CA THR A 539 1.19 -2.58 27.62
C THR A 539 2.29 -1.51 27.47
N SER A 540 2.25 -0.42 28.26
CA SER A 540 3.29 0.62 28.20
C SER A 540 4.64 0.09 28.70
N ASN A 541 5.72 0.49 28.02
CA ASN A 541 7.10 0.17 28.37
C ASN A 541 7.79 1.39 28.97
N GLU A 542 8.89 1.14 29.67
CA GLU A 542 9.76 2.22 30.13
C GLU A 542 10.17 3.13 28.96
N PRO A 543 9.98 4.44 29.08
CA PRO A 543 10.34 5.35 28.01
C PRO A 543 11.84 5.30 27.73
N ILE A 544 12.18 5.20 26.45
CA ILE A 544 13.57 5.31 26.01
C ILE A 544 13.99 6.77 26.17
N PRO A 545 15.03 7.06 26.98
CA PRO A 545 15.53 8.43 27.11
C PRO A 545 15.98 8.96 25.74
N SER A 546 15.62 10.20 25.41
CA SER A 546 16.21 10.87 24.26
C SER A 546 17.64 11.24 24.58
N GLU A 547 18.60 10.68 23.84
CA GLU A 547 19.99 11.13 23.94
C GLU A 547 20.15 12.49 23.26
N PRO A 548 21.01 13.36 23.77
CA PRO A 548 21.37 14.62 23.09
C PRO A 548 21.88 14.32 21.67
N LEU A 549 21.44 15.12 20.70
CA LEU A 549 21.91 14.99 19.34
C LEU A 549 23.44 15.21 19.29
N LYS A 550 24.14 14.30 18.59
CA LYS A 550 25.60 14.36 18.44
C LYS A 550 25.98 15.59 17.62
N ILE A 551 27.02 16.31 18.03
CA ILE A 551 27.56 17.51 17.33
C ILE A 551 27.88 17.21 15.86
N ASP A 552 28.27 15.99 15.55
CA ASP A 552 28.59 15.57 14.17
C ASP A 552 27.41 15.69 13.20
N ILE A 553 26.17 15.48 13.66
CA ILE A 553 24.95 15.64 12.84
C ILE A 553 24.80 17.09 12.37
N PHE A 554 24.98 18.05 13.28
CA PHE A 554 24.90 19.48 12.96
C PHE A 554 25.95 19.88 11.93
N LYS A 555 27.19 19.42 12.14
CA LYS A 555 28.27 19.69 11.19
C LYS A 555 27.97 19.13 9.80
N LYS A 556 27.49 17.90 9.67
CA LYS A 556 27.13 17.29 8.39
C LYS A 556 26.05 18.08 7.64
N ILE A 557 25.03 18.54 8.37
CA ILE A 557 23.96 19.37 7.82
C ILE A 557 24.49 20.73 7.37
N ASP A 558 25.35 21.39 8.18
CA ASP A 558 25.97 22.67 7.81
C ASP A 558 26.89 22.54 6.59
N ASP A 559 27.69 21.48 6.53
CA ASP A 559 28.55 21.19 5.37
C ASP A 559 27.70 21.03 4.09
N TYR A 560 26.55 20.35 4.19
CA TYR A 560 25.60 20.20 3.09
C TYR A 560 24.98 21.55 2.69
N PHE A 561 24.55 22.37 3.64
CA PHE A 561 24.00 23.68 3.37
C PHE A 561 25.02 24.61 2.70
N ASN A 562 26.25 24.64 3.20
CA ASN A 562 27.34 25.41 2.63
C ASN A 562 27.68 24.99 1.18
N LEU A 563 27.76 23.66 0.95
CA LEU A 563 28.05 23.10 -0.38
C LEU A 563 26.98 23.49 -1.41
N ASN A 564 25.71 23.52 -1.00
CA ASN A 564 24.56 23.81 -1.86
C ASN A 564 24.15 25.31 -1.81
N LYS A 565 24.89 26.16 -1.10
CA LYS A 565 24.63 27.61 -0.94
C LYS A 565 23.25 27.91 -0.35
N ILE A 566 22.84 27.11 0.62
CA ILE A 566 21.56 27.22 1.31
C ILE A 566 21.76 28.11 2.54
N SER A 567 20.93 29.15 2.68
CA SER A 567 21.02 30.12 3.78
C SER A 567 20.33 29.66 5.06
N TYR A 568 20.53 28.39 5.47
CA TYR A 568 20.06 27.84 6.73
C TYR A 568 21.25 27.42 7.59
N THR A 569 21.05 27.35 8.91
CA THR A 569 21.98 26.68 9.84
C THR A 569 21.35 25.39 10.32
N SER A 570 22.18 24.43 10.68
CA SER A 570 21.73 23.16 11.21
C SER A 570 20.93 23.32 12.49
N GLU A 571 21.33 24.24 13.38
CA GLU A 571 20.61 24.53 14.63
C GLU A 571 19.20 25.02 14.33
N ASN A 572 19.03 26.03 13.48
CA ASN A 572 17.72 26.55 13.11
C ASN A 572 16.83 25.50 12.44
N TRP A 573 17.42 24.68 11.55
CA TRP A 573 16.67 23.61 10.90
C TRP A 573 16.21 22.54 11.90
N VAL A 574 17.08 22.08 12.81
CA VAL A 574 16.74 21.07 13.84
C VAL A 574 15.67 21.61 14.79
N GLU A 575 15.79 22.85 15.26
CA GLU A 575 14.78 23.48 16.11
C GLU A 575 13.41 23.52 15.42
N MET A 576 13.37 23.99 14.18
CA MET A 576 12.11 24.06 13.42
C MET A 576 11.56 22.67 13.06
N PHE A 577 12.41 21.70 12.77
CA PHE A 577 12.01 20.31 12.57
C PHE A 577 11.32 19.76 13.82
N GLN A 578 11.94 19.88 14.99
CA GLN A 578 11.38 19.42 16.25
C GLN A 578 10.06 20.12 16.55
N LEU A 579 9.98 21.43 16.33
CA LEU A 579 8.78 22.22 16.55
C LEU A 579 7.65 21.83 15.58
N ALA A 580 7.92 21.69 14.28
CA ALA A 580 6.93 21.33 13.28
C ALA A 580 6.36 19.92 13.51
N VAL A 581 7.21 18.95 13.82
CA VAL A 581 6.79 17.58 14.09
C VAL A 581 6.02 17.48 15.41
N SER A 582 6.47 18.15 16.47
CA SER A 582 5.77 18.13 17.76
C SER A 582 4.42 18.85 17.69
N THR A 583 4.33 20.01 17.03
CA THR A 583 3.06 20.75 16.88
C THR A 583 2.05 20.01 16.02
N ARG A 584 2.48 19.24 15.01
CA ARG A 584 1.60 18.35 14.24
C ARG A 584 0.89 17.35 15.15
N GLU A 585 1.63 16.66 16.02
CA GLU A 585 1.08 15.66 16.94
C GLU A 585 0.21 16.31 18.02
N ASN A 586 0.68 17.43 18.59
CA ASN A 586 -0.03 18.17 19.63
C ASN A 586 -1.35 18.73 19.09
N SER A 587 -1.35 19.31 17.89
CA SER A 587 -2.57 19.87 17.30
C SER A 587 -3.59 18.79 16.93
N LYS A 588 -3.15 17.61 16.50
CA LYS A 588 -4.04 16.45 16.31
C LYS A 588 -4.74 16.10 17.62
N PHE A 589 -4.00 16.04 18.71
CA PHE A 589 -4.55 15.75 20.04
C PHE A 589 -5.57 16.81 20.48
N TYR A 590 -5.26 18.10 20.32
CA TYR A 590 -6.19 19.18 20.69
C TYR A 590 -7.45 19.16 19.84
N TYR A 591 -7.29 19.01 18.53
CA TYR A 591 -8.40 18.92 17.59
C TYR A 591 -9.33 17.72 17.87
N THR A 592 -8.78 16.55 18.21
CA THR A 592 -9.58 15.36 18.50
C THR A 592 -10.45 15.49 19.74
N LYS A 593 -10.15 16.39 20.68
CA LYS A 593 -11.05 16.74 21.80
C LYS A 593 -12.33 17.39 21.29
N GLY A 594 -12.23 18.29 20.31
CA GLY A 594 -13.41 18.89 19.67
C GLY A 594 -14.30 17.86 18.98
N ILE A 595 -13.68 16.89 18.29
CA ILE A 595 -14.41 15.78 17.65
C ILE A 595 -15.04 14.86 18.69
N ASP A 596 -14.32 14.50 19.76
CA ASP A 596 -14.85 13.67 20.84
C ASP A 596 -16.09 14.31 21.49
N GLY A 597 -16.05 15.62 21.74
CA GLY A 597 -17.20 16.35 22.28
C GLY A 597 -18.42 16.34 21.34
N ILE A 598 -18.20 16.51 20.01
CA ILE A 598 -19.27 16.41 19.02
C ILE A 598 -19.88 14.98 19.04
N LEU A 599 -19.07 13.94 19.05
CA LEU A 599 -19.54 12.55 19.04
C LEU A 599 -20.26 12.18 20.34
N ASN A 600 -19.78 12.61 21.49
CA ASN A 600 -20.46 12.38 22.78
C ASN A 600 -21.84 13.06 22.80
N GLU A 601 -21.97 14.28 22.31
CA GLU A 601 -23.27 14.99 22.27
C GLU A 601 -24.23 14.39 21.22
N VAL A 602 -23.71 13.82 20.12
CA VAL A 602 -24.49 13.01 19.15
C VAL A 602 -25.06 11.76 19.82
N GLU A 603 -24.23 11.06 20.59
CA GLU A 603 -24.63 9.86 21.34
C GLU A 603 -25.67 10.18 22.42
N GLU A 604 -25.44 11.22 23.22
CA GLU A 604 -26.37 11.68 24.26
C GLU A 604 -27.76 12.07 23.71
N LYS A 605 -27.79 12.67 22.53
CA LYS A 605 -29.04 13.07 21.86
C LYS A 605 -29.69 11.97 21.03
N ASP A 606 -29.14 10.75 21.04
CA ASP A 606 -29.62 9.59 20.27
C ASP A 606 -29.84 9.91 18.76
N ILE A 607 -28.92 10.70 18.18
CA ILE A 607 -28.98 11.03 16.76
C ILE A 607 -28.52 9.82 15.97
N SER A 608 -29.46 9.20 15.26
CA SER A 608 -29.15 8.00 14.48
C SER A 608 -28.36 8.32 13.20
N ASP A 609 -27.55 7.36 12.74
CA ASP A 609 -26.76 7.40 11.51
C ASP A 609 -27.62 7.21 10.22
N ARG A 610 -28.88 7.62 10.24
CA ARG A 610 -29.84 7.45 9.12
C ARG A 610 -29.70 8.48 8.04
#